data_e6494907cff1fd48bb41b241b2ce9207
#
_entry.id   e6494907cff1fd48bb41b241b2ce9207
#
_cell.length_a   1.000
_cell.length_b   1.000
_cell.length_c   1.000
_cell.angle_alpha   90.00
_cell.angle_beta   90.00
_cell.angle_gamma   90.00
#
_symmetry.space_group_name_H-M   'P 1'
#
loop_
_entity.id
_entity.type
_entity.pdbx_description
1 polymer ?
#
loop_
_entity_poly.entity_id
_entity_poly.type
_entity_poly.pdbx_seq_one_letter_code
_entity_poly.pdbx_strand_id
1 'polypeptide(L)'
;MKPDLETTHRASKKRSKKKRILWFVLIPLFLVVIGGGSYFFHIYNKAQAVANGAYSQLGRGDKSDKRDKAVKPMTDNVSILIMGVDESQTRAKEYGTATRTDALMLATINKHDKSVKLLSIPRDSRVYIPSEKKEDKITHAHVFGGVDSTIDTVERFLDVPVDYYVKFNFESFIKIVDALGGIDVNVPVTFTEQDSHDNPDAIHLEKGQQHLNGEEALALARTRHIDTDYMRGQRQQLVLEAIAEKALSLNSIDKLGDLLDAVDQDIKTNLTFDDMMAIAKNMMGPDLKMDKLQIKGQDEYIDGRYYYIPDEQNVQDISEELQNHLGVTGKSDHKKL
;
A
#
# COMPACT_ATOMS: atom_id res chain seq x y z
N MET A 1 82.44 -15.90 -55.77
CA MET A 1 81.52 -14.82 -55.47
C MET A 1 80.12 -15.45 -55.46
N LYS A 2 79.60 -15.72 -54.31
CA LYS A 2 78.22 -16.27 -54.14
C LYS A 2 77.38 -15.18 -53.46
N PRO A 3 76.16 -14.89 -53.88
CA PRO A 3 75.28 -13.91 -53.22
C PRO A 3 74.51 -14.60 -52.06
N ASP A 4 74.38 -13.82 -51.01
CA ASP A 4 73.72 -14.17 -49.76
C ASP A 4 72.20 -14.30 -49.94
N LEU A 5 71.65 -15.36 -49.31
CA LEU A 5 70.23 -15.63 -49.23
C LEU A 5 69.65 -14.89 -48.00
N GLU A 6 68.85 -13.85 -48.27
CA GLU A 6 68.03 -13.17 -47.25
C GLU A 6 66.93 -14.09 -46.73
N THR A 7 67.01 -14.44 -45.49
CA THR A 7 65.92 -15.12 -44.77
C THR A 7 64.84 -14.12 -44.32
N THR A 8 63.75 -14.11 -45.05
CA THR A 8 62.59 -13.32 -44.64
C THR A 8 61.83 -14.06 -43.50
N HIS A 9 61.94 -13.52 -42.30
CA HIS A 9 61.13 -13.94 -41.16
C HIS A 9 59.64 -13.67 -41.39
N ARG A 10 58.86 -14.70 -41.59
CA ARG A 10 57.40 -14.69 -41.60
C ARG A 10 56.91 -14.50 -40.18
N ALA A 11 56.57 -13.26 -39.79
CA ALA A 11 55.87 -12.96 -38.54
C ALA A 11 54.47 -13.58 -38.57
N SER A 12 54.23 -14.57 -37.72
CA SER A 12 53.02 -15.39 -37.71
C SER A 12 51.80 -14.60 -37.20
N LYS A 13 50.72 -14.64 -37.96
CA LYS A 13 49.37 -14.14 -37.67
C LYS A 13 48.71 -14.85 -36.45
N LYS A 14 49.27 -14.64 -35.25
CA LYS A 14 48.60 -15.13 -34.01
C LYS A 14 47.57 -14.18 -33.44
N ARG A 15 47.36 -12.99 -34.03
CA ARG A 15 46.46 -11.91 -33.55
C ARG A 15 44.97 -12.12 -33.88
N SER A 16 44.59 -13.03 -34.80
CA SER A 16 43.22 -13.13 -35.28
C SER A 16 42.30 -14.01 -34.42
N LYS A 17 42.83 -15.03 -33.72
CA LYS A 17 42.03 -15.93 -32.87
C LYS A 17 41.57 -15.28 -31.58
N LYS A 18 42.40 -14.50 -30.91
CA LYS A 18 42.01 -13.75 -29.68
C LYS A 18 40.94 -12.69 -29.96
N LYS A 19 40.99 -12.01 -31.10
CA LYS A 19 39.98 -11.06 -31.48
C LYS A 19 38.64 -11.75 -31.79
N ARG A 20 38.63 -12.90 -32.46
CA ARG A 20 37.40 -13.67 -32.75
C ARG A 20 36.75 -14.19 -31.46
N ILE A 21 37.53 -14.74 -30.53
CA ILE A 21 37.02 -15.19 -29.21
C ILE A 21 36.45 -14.01 -28.41
N LEU A 22 37.11 -12.86 -28.44
CA LEU A 22 36.62 -11.64 -27.77
C LEU A 22 35.27 -11.18 -28.34
N TRP A 23 35.07 -11.24 -29.67
CA TRP A 23 33.79 -10.91 -30.32
C TRP A 23 32.70 -11.92 -29.99
N PHE A 24 33.01 -13.23 -29.90
CA PHE A 24 32.06 -14.28 -29.52
C PHE A 24 31.60 -14.19 -28.07
N VAL A 25 32.34 -13.52 -27.18
CA VAL A 25 31.95 -13.25 -25.80
C VAL A 25 31.28 -11.90 -25.65
N LEU A 26 31.83 -10.86 -26.30
CA LEU A 26 31.32 -9.48 -26.16
C LEU A 26 29.97 -9.28 -26.87
N ILE A 27 29.71 -9.92 -28.02
CA ILE A 27 28.44 -9.77 -28.72
C ILE A 27 27.27 -10.37 -27.90
N PRO A 28 27.32 -11.63 -27.42
CA PRO A 28 26.28 -12.16 -26.55
C PRO A 28 26.10 -11.33 -25.27
N LEU A 29 27.20 -10.93 -24.61
CA LEU A 29 27.12 -10.07 -23.43
C LEU A 29 26.43 -8.74 -23.74
N PHE A 30 26.76 -8.10 -24.86
CA PHE A 30 26.16 -6.87 -25.31
C PHE A 30 24.67 -7.05 -25.65
N LEU A 31 24.28 -8.17 -26.26
CA LEU A 31 22.88 -8.51 -26.55
C LEU A 31 22.10 -8.74 -25.25
N VAL A 32 22.70 -9.40 -24.24
CA VAL A 32 22.11 -9.58 -22.93
C VAL A 32 21.91 -8.23 -22.21
N VAL A 33 22.91 -7.35 -22.29
CA VAL A 33 22.81 -6.00 -21.68
C VAL A 33 21.76 -5.14 -22.39
N ILE A 34 21.70 -5.18 -23.73
CA ILE A 34 20.67 -4.45 -24.48
C ILE A 34 19.29 -5.06 -24.25
N GLY A 35 19.16 -6.39 -24.33
CA GLY A 35 17.89 -7.09 -24.10
C GLY A 35 17.37 -6.86 -22.68
N GLY A 36 18.24 -7.02 -21.69
CA GLY A 36 17.92 -6.75 -20.28
C GLY A 36 17.59 -5.27 -20.02
N GLY A 37 18.38 -4.35 -20.60
CA GLY A 37 18.12 -2.92 -20.51
C GLY A 37 16.80 -2.50 -21.17
N SER A 38 16.49 -3.05 -22.36
CA SER A 38 15.22 -2.80 -23.05
C SER A 38 14.03 -3.34 -22.29
N TYR A 39 14.15 -4.55 -21.72
CA TYR A 39 13.12 -5.16 -20.89
C TYR A 39 12.89 -4.38 -19.60
N PHE A 40 13.96 -3.98 -18.90
CA PHE A 40 13.87 -3.11 -17.73
C PHE A 40 13.19 -1.78 -18.05
N PHE A 41 13.57 -1.15 -19.17
CA PHE A 41 12.96 0.09 -19.62
C PHE A 41 11.47 -0.07 -19.96
N HIS A 42 11.09 -1.21 -20.55
CA HIS A 42 9.68 -1.54 -20.80
C HIS A 42 8.88 -1.65 -19.50
N ILE A 43 9.37 -2.41 -18.51
CA ILE A 43 8.72 -2.55 -17.20
C ILE A 43 8.63 -1.20 -16.47
N TYR A 44 9.71 -0.40 -16.51
CA TYR A 44 9.71 0.93 -15.92
C TYR A 44 8.63 1.84 -16.52
N ASN A 45 8.53 1.91 -17.86
CA ASN A 45 7.51 2.72 -18.52
C ASN A 45 6.09 2.19 -18.23
N LYS A 46 5.91 0.87 -18.17
CA LYS A 46 4.64 0.26 -17.79
C LYS A 46 4.25 0.65 -16.37
N ALA A 47 5.18 0.55 -15.41
CA ALA A 47 4.95 0.95 -14.02
C ALA A 47 4.57 2.44 -13.90
N GLN A 48 5.25 3.30 -14.62
CA GLN A 48 4.94 4.72 -14.68
C GLN A 48 3.55 4.98 -15.29
N ALA A 49 3.17 4.26 -16.35
CA ALA A 49 1.86 4.37 -16.97
C ALA A 49 0.73 3.94 -16.02
N VAL A 50 0.91 2.82 -15.32
CA VAL A 50 -0.04 2.32 -14.31
C VAL A 50 -0.18 3.32 -13.16
N ALA A 51 0.93 3.82 -12.60
CA ALA A 51 0.89 4.83 -11.54
C ALA A 51 0.18 6.11 -12.00
N ASN A 52 0.42 6.57 -13.24
CA ASN A 52 -0.27 7.73 -13.80
C ASN A 52 -1.79 7.47 -14.00
N GLY A 53 -2.19 6.25 -14.33
CA GLY A 53 -3.60 5.85 -14.43
C GLY A 53 -4.32 5.80 -13.08
N ALA A 54 -3.60 5.42 -12.03
CA ALA A 54 -4.09 5.41 -10.66
C ALA A 54 -4.07 6.79 -10.00
N TYR A 55 -3.29 7.74 -10.55
CA TYR A 55 -3.11 9.06 -9.94
C TYR A 55 -4.40 9.87 -9.94
N SER A 56 -4.77 10.38 -8.79
CA SER A 56 -5.92 11.27 -8.58
C SER A 56 -5.57 12.29 -7.51
N GLN A 57 -5.45 13.54 -7.92
CA GLN A 57 -5.10 14.63 -7.01
C GLN A 57 -6.24 14.94 -6.04
N LEU A 58 -5.89 15.33 -4.81
CA LEU A 58 -6.84 15.81 -3.82
C LEU A 58 -7.34 17.22 -4.17
N GLY A 59 -8.58 17.53 -3.82
CA GLY A 59 -9.17 18.84 -4.03
C GLY A 59 -8.40 19.99 -3.36
N ARG A 60 -7.73 19.71 -2.22
CA ARG A 60 -6.86 20.66 -1.50
C ARG A 60 -5.46 20.81 -2.11
N GLY A 61 -5.08 20.00 -3.15
CA GLY A 61 -3.72 19.90 -3.69
C GLY A 61 -2.80 19.00 -2.85
N ASP A 62 -1.49 19.26 -2.92
CA ASP A 62 -0.45 18.34 -2.43
C ASP A 62 -0.05 18.58 -0.96
N LYS A 63 -0.66 19.57 -0.28
CA LYS A 63 -0.28 19.94 1.08
C LYS A 63 -1.44 19.75 2.05
N SER A 64 -1.21 19.00 3.12
CA SER A 64 -2.09 19.00 4.29
C SER A 64 -2.04 20.33 5.02
N ASP A 65 -3.18 20.83 5.53
CA ASP A 65 -3.24 22.03 6.35
C ASP A 65 -2.48 21.89 7.68
N LYS A 66 -2.22 20.64 8.09
CA LYS A 66 -1.40 20.31 9.26
C LYS A 66 0.11 20.25 8.98
N ARG A 67 0.53 20.62 7.78
CA ARG A 67 1.95 20.73 7.36
C ARG A 67 2.29 22.17 7.03
N ASP A 68 3.51 22.59 7.33
CA ASP A 68 4.02 23.90 6.90
C ASP A 68 4.28 23.95 5.38
N LYS A 69 4.70 22.82 4.79
CA LYS A 69 4.99 22.64 3.36
C LYS A 69 4.50 21.29 2.87
N ALA A 70 4.33 21.14 1.56
CA ALA A 70 4.15 19.83 0.94
C ALA A 70 5.38 18.96 1.22
N VAL A 71 5.16 17.68 1.57
CA VAL A 71 6.21 16.72 1.90
C VAL A 71 6.47 15.78 0.73
N LYS A 72 7.68 15.21 0.69
CA LYS A 72 8.09 14.24 -0.33
C LYS A 72 8.66 13.01 0.34
N PRO A 73 8.24 11.79 -0.04
CA PRO A 73 8.73 10.55 0.56
C PRO A 73 10.25 10.36 0.48
N MET A 74 10.89 10.99 -0.53
CA MET A 74 12.34 10.95 -0.68
C MET A 74 13.07 11.63 0.49
N THR A 75 12.53 12.70 1.03
CA THR A 75 13.20 13.58 2.00
C THR A 75 12.52 13.66 3.35
N ASP A 76 11.22 13.46 3.40
CA ASP A 76 10.41 13.72 4.59
C ASP A 76 9.76 12.43 5.11
N ASN A 77 9.38 12.42 6.39
CA ASN A 77 8.48 11.42 6.94
C ASN A 77 7.07 11.71 6.44
N VAL A 78 6.32 10.70 6.07
CA VAL A 78 5.02 10.84 5.41
C VAL A 78 3.95 9.97 6.04
N SER A 79 2.71 10.36 5.86
CA SER A 79 1.52 9.60 6.24
C SER A 79 0.70 9.21 5.01
N ILE A 80 0.13 8.01 5.03
CA ILE A 80 -0.67 7.44 3.94
C ILE A 80 -1.95 6.88 4.52
N LEU A 81 -3.10 7.39 4.07
CA LEU A 81 -4.40 6.84 4.41
C LEU A 81 -4.77 5.72 3.44
N ILE A 82 -4.97 4.52 3.95
CA ILE A 82 -5.32 3.33 3.21
C ILE A 82 -6.81 3.09 3.37
N MET A 83 -7.54 3.06 2.26
CA MET A 83 -9.00 2.95 2.21
C MET A 83 -9.42 1.76 1.36
N GLY A 84 -10.00 0.75 1.99
CA GLY A 84 -10.70 -0.34 1.31
C GLY A 84 -12.19 0.00 1.19
N VAL A 85 -12.71 0.02 -0.02
CA VAL A 85 -14.12 0.34 -0.31
C VAL A 85 -14.82 -0.85 -0.95
N ASP A 86 -16.09 -1.03 -0.65
CA ASP A 86 -16.94 -2.03 -1.28
C ASP A 86 -17.64 -1.40 -2.50
N GLU A 87 -16.92 -1.28 -3.61
CA GLU A 87 -17.42 -0.77 -4.90
C GLU A 87 -17.76 -1.92 -5.85
N SER A 88 -18.49 -2.95 -5.41
CA SER A 88 -18.93 -3.97 -6.35
C SER A 88 -19.93 -3.36 -7.35
N GLN A 89 -19.74 -3.65 -8.64
CA GLN A 89 -20.64 -3.17 -9.71
C GLN A 89 -22.10 -3.57 -9.47
N THR A 90 -22.32 -4.69 -8.78
CA THR A 90 -23.66 -5.19 -8.41
C THR A 90 -24.29 -4.29 -7.35
N ARG A 91 -23.56 -3.91 -6.31
CA ARG A 91 -24.06 -3.04 -5.24
C ARG A 91 -24.18 -1.58 -5.66
N ALA A 92 -23.30 -1.11 -6.54
CA ALA A 92 -23.42 0.24 -7.13
C ALA A 92 -24.71 0.42 -7.92
N LYS A 93 -25.21 -0.62 -8.57
CA LYS A 93 -26.50 -0.60 -9.27
C LYS A 93 -27.69 -0.61 -8.31
N GLU A 94 -27.55 -1.24 -7.15
CA GLU A 94 -28.65 -1.42 -6.19
C GLU A 94 -28.75 -0.25 -5.19
N TYR A 95 -27.61 0.28 -4.73
CA TYR A 95 -27.53 1.30 -3.66
C TYR A 95 -26.94 2.64 -4.10
N GLY A 96 -26.58 2.81 -5.39
CA GLY A 96 -25.94 4.01 -5.92
C GLY A 96 -24.41 3.99 -5.74
N THR A 97 -23.74 5.03 -6.24
CA THR A 97 -22.26 5.14 -6.24
C THR A 97 -21.66 5.58 -4.89
N ALA A 98 -22.50 5.78 -3.87
CA ALA A 98 -22.05 6.23 -2.55
C ALA A 98 -21.53 5.02 -1.75
N THR A 99 -20.21 4.82 -1.76
CA THR A 99 -19.56 3.67 -1.13
C THR A 99 -19.01 4.01 0.25
N ARG A 100 -19.00 3.02 1.14
CA ARG A 100 -18.43 3.12 2.49
C ARG A 100 -17.00 2.60 2.51
N THR A 101 -16.18 3.19 3.37
CA THR A 101 -14.87 2.62 3.68
C THR A 101 -15.04 1.49 4.70
N ASP A 102 -14.82 0.25 4.26
CA ASP A 102 -14.91 -0.93 5.13
C ASP A 102 -13.59 -1.25 5.83
N ALA A 103 -12.48 -0.81 5.27
CA ALA A 103 -11.17 -0.78 5.88
C ALA A 103 -10.63 0.66 5.85
N LEU A 104 -10.17 1.14 7.00
CA LEU A 104 -9.59 2.48 7.14
C LEU A 104 -8.35 2.37 8.03
N MET A 105 -7.18 2.62 7.46
CA MET A 105 -5.90 2.55 8.16
C MET A 105 -5.04 3.75 7.84
N LEU A 106 -4.34 4.28 8.85
CA LEU A 106 -3.33 5.32 8.68
C LEU A 106 -1.95 4.73 8.90
N ALA A 107 -1.14 4.72 7.86
CA ALA A 107 0.28 4.37 7.94
C ALA A 107 1.11 5.64 8.05
N THR A 108 1.99 5.73 9.05
CA THR A 108 3.04 6.75 9.12
C THR A 108 4.39 6.09 8.88
N ILE A 109 5.21 6.73 8.05
CA ILE A 109 6.51 6.22 7.62
C ILE A 109 7.58 7.18 8.11
N ASN A 110 8.48 6.69 8.97
CA ASN A 110 9.68 7.38 9.38
C ASN A 110 10.89 6.80 8.65
N LYS A 111 11.40 7.54 7.69
CA LYS A 111 12.53 7.11 6.86
C LYS A 111 13.86 7.08 7.62
N HIS A 112 14.00 7.88 8.71
CA HIS A 112 15.25 7.93 9.49
C HIS A 112 15.39 6.71 10.39
N ASP A 113 14.27 6.29 11.01
CA ASP A 113 14.22 5.15 11.90
C ASP A 113 13.94 3.85 11.17
N LYS A 114 13.65 3.92 9.86
CA LYS A 114 13.17 2.80 9.03
C LYS A 114 11.99 2.09 9.70
N SER A 115 10.99 2.86 10.06
CA SER A 115 9.83 2.34 10.79
C SER A 115 8.52 2.77 10.16
N VAL A 116 7.53 1.92 10.31
CA VAL A 116 6.14 2.15 9.92
C VAL A 116 5.26 1.95 11.15
N LYS A 117 4.39 2.91 11.43
CA LYS A 117 3.30 2.72 12.39
C LYS A 117 2.00 2.61 11.62
N LEU A 118 1.28 1.52 11.84
CA LEU A 118 0.04 1.21 11.15
C LEU A 118 -1.13 1.27 12.14
N LEU A 119 -1.91 2.33 12.06
CA LEU A 119 -3.11 2.53 12.88
C LEU A 119 -4.35 2.01 12.15
N SER A 120 -5.07 1.07 12.76
CA SER A 120 -6.41 0.68 12.33
C SER A 120 -7.47 1.60 12.98
N ILE A 121 -8.34 2.17 12.16
CA ILE A 121 -9.44 3.07 12.58
C ILE A 121 -10.76 2.28 12.42
N PRO A 122 -11.48 1.99 13.52
CA PRO A 122 -12.75 1.30 13.44
C PRO A 122 -13.76 2.08 12.60
N ARG A 123 -14.34 1.45 11.59
CA ARG A 123 -15.22 2.12 10.62
C ARG A 123 -16.48 2.73 11.22
N ASP A 124 -16.94 2.16 12.34
CA ASP A 124 -18.14 2.60 13.06
C ASP A 124 -17.82 3.65 14.15
N SER A 125 -16.56 4.16 14.22
CA SER A 125 -16.16 5.23 15.13
C SER A 125 -17.07 6.45 14.96
N ARG A 126 -17.68 6.91 16.07
CA ARG A 126 -18.46 8.13 16.09
C ARG A 126 -17.53 9.32 16.15
N VAL A 127 -17.50 10.11 15.08
CA VAL A 127 -16.59 11.24 14.91
C VAL A 127 -17.32 12.42 14.26
N TYR A 128 -16.83 13.62 14.45
CA TYR A 128 -17.33 14.78 13.73
C TYR A 128 -16.86 14.78 12.28
N ILE A 129 -17.83 14.83 11.34
CA ILE A 129 -17.57 14.87 9.89
C ILE A 129 -17.70 16.32 9.42
N PRO A 130 -16.56 16.99 9.04
CA PRO A 130 -16.55 18.41 8.71
C PRO A 130 -17.49 18.80 7.55
N SER A 131 -17.57 17.97 6.50
CA SER A 131 -18.44 18.21 5.32
C SER A 131 -19.91 18.28 5.69
N GLU A 132 -20.35 17.53 6.71
CA GLU A 132 -21.74 17.44 7.14
C GLU A 132 -22.03 18.27 8.40
N LYS A 133 -21.00 18.78 9.06
CA LYS A 133 -21.10 19.54 10.33
C LYS A 133 -21.86 18.79 11.43
N LYS A 134 -21.73 17.48 11.47
CA LYS A 134 -22.37 16.59 12.45
C LYS A 134 -21.46 15.44 12.84
N GLU A 135 -21.80 14.75 13.93
CA GLU A 135 -21.20 13.49 14.30
C GLU A 135 -21.91 12.33 13.60
N ASP A 136 -21.14 11.41 13.05
CA ASP A 136 -21.62 10.17 12.46
C ASP A 136 -20.48 9.13 12.45
N LYS A 137 -20.75 7.93 11.91
CA LYS A 137 -19.72 6.92 11.69
C LYS A 137 -18.68 7.43 10.70
N ILE A 138 -17.40 7.23 10.99
CA ILE A 138 -16.30 7.68 10.14
C ILE A 138 -16.39 7.15 8.71
N THR A 139 -16.91 5.91 8.53
CA THR A 139 -17.15 5.31 7.21
C THR A 139 -18.10 6.14 6.33
N HIS A 140 -18.99 6.94 6.94
CA HIS A 140 -19.92 7.79 6.20
C HIS A 140 -19.26 9.04 5.60
N ALA A 141 -18.07 9.43 6.05
CA ALA A 141 -17.34 10.54 5.46
C ALA A 141 -17.07 10.33 3.96
N HIS A 142 -16.77 9.09 3.56
CA HIS A 142 -16.58 8.74 2.16
C HIS A 142 -17.90 8.83 1.34
N VAL A 143 -19.01 8.44 1.95
CA VAL A 143 -20.37 8.56 1.32
C VAL A 143 -20.71 10.04 1.04
N PHE A 144 -20.35 10.93 1.94
CA PHE A 144 -20.72 12.35 1.85
C PHE A 144 -19.84 13.18 0.93
N GLY A 145 -18.55 12.89 0.86
CA GLY A 145 -17.63 13.71 0.07
C GLY A 145 -16.38 12.97 -0.41
N GLY A 146 -16.46 11.64 -0.53
CA GLY A 146 -15.39 10.83 -1.10
C GLY A 146 -14.09 10.86 -0.29
N VAL A 147 -12.99 10.80 -1.01
CA VAL A 147 -11.63 10.76 -0.44
C VAL A 147 -11.34 12.03 0.36
N ASP A 148 -11.64 13.20 -0.17
CA ASP A 148 -11.34 14.49 0.49
C ASP A 148 -12.05 14.59 1.85
N SER A 149 -13.34 14.30 1.93
CA SER A 149 -14.09 14.31 3.19
C SER A 149 -13.59 13.27 4.19
N THR A 150 -13.15 12.10 3.70
CA THR A 150 -12.56 11.06 4.56
C THR A 150 -11.25 11.55 5.17
N ILE A 151 -10.39 12.15 4.37
CA ILE A 151 -9.11 12.69 4.82
C ILE A 151 -9.33 13.82 5.84
N ASP A 152 -10.19 14.79 5.54
CA ASP A 152 -10.49 15.90 6.46
C ASP A 152 -11.03 15.39 7.80
N THR A 153 -11.87 14.34 7.75
CA THR A 153 -12.41 13.71 8.96
C THR A 153 -11.32 13.01 9.78
N VAL A 154 -10.43 12.24 9.12
CA VAL A 154 -9.31 11.56 9.80
C VAL A 154 -8.31 12.56 10.37
N GLU A 155 -7.93 13.60 9.62
CA GLU A 155 -7.03 14.65 10.09
C GLU A 155 -7.60 15.41 11.31
N ARG A 156 -8.90 15.68 11.29
CA ARG A 156 -9.58 16.31 12.45
C ARG A 156 -9.62 15.37 13.65
N PHE A 157 -9.97 14.10 13.43
CA PHE A 157 -10.14 13.10 14.48
C PHE A 157 -8.83 12.77 15.20
N LEU A 158 -7.74 12.59 14.44
CA LEU A 158 -6.44 12.17 14.98
C LEU A 158 -5.48 13.33 15.24
N ASP A 159 -5.80 14.54 14.79
CA ASP A 159 -4.88 15.68 14.77
C ASP A 159 -3.51 15.39 14.11
N VAL A 160 -3.49 14.54 13.09
CA VAL A 160 -2.31 14.10 12.35
C VAL A 160 -2.48 14.46 10.88
N PRO A 161 -1.45 14.97 10.16
CA PRO A 161 -1.55 15.18 8.72
C PRO A 161 -1.76 13.86 7.98
N VAL A 162 -2.54 13.88 6.90
CA VAL A 162 -2.66 12.82 5.91
C VAL A 162 -2.07 13.33 4.60
N ASP A 163 -0.84 12.96 4.28
CA ASP A 163 -0.12 13.49 3.12
C ASP A 163 -0.56 12.83 1.82
N TYR A 164 -0.73 11.51 1.90
CA TYR A 164 -1.08 10.67 0.75
C TYR A 164 -2.24 9.74 1.08
N TYR A 165 -2.85 9.17 0.04
CA TYR A 165 -3.85 8.13 0.20
C TYR A 165 -3.69 7.03 -0.85
N VAL A 166 -4.23 5.86 -0.52
CA VAL A 166 -4.46 4.75 -1.45
C VAL A 166 -5.87 4.24 -1.22
N LYS A 167 -6.70 4.29 -2.27
CA LYS A 167 -8.06 3.72 -2.28
C LYS A 167 -8.10 2.54 -3.23
N PHE A 168 -8.67 1.43 -2.80
CA PHE A 168 -8.86 0.23 -3.60
C PHE A 168 -10.18 -0.47 -3.25
N ASN A 169 -10.72 -1.25 -4.19
CA ASN A 169 -11.88 -2.10 -3.98
C ASN A 169 -11.48 -3.58 -3.75
N PHE A 170 -12.45 -4.44 -3.47
CA PHE A 170 -12.21 -5.85 -3.20
C PHE A 170 -11.61 -6.59 -4.39
N GLU A 171 -12.04 -6.28 -5.61
CA GLU A 171 -11.51 -6.91 -6.82
C GLU A 171 -10.02 -6.60 -7.04
N SER A 172 -9.64 -5.33 -6.89
CA SER A 172 -8.23 -4.91 -6.97
C SER A 172 -7.39 -5.54 -5.85
N PHE A 173 -7.94 -5.66 -4.64
CA PHE A 173 -7.26 -6.32 -3.53
C PHE A 173 -6.96 -7.80 -3.85
N ILE A 174 -7.95 -8.56 -4.33
CA ILE A 174 -7.80 -9.96 -4.73
C ILE A 174 -6.71 -10.08 -5.80
N LYS A 175 -6.79 -9.27 -6.86
CA LYS A 175 -5.83 -9.28 -7.97
C LYS A 175 -4.40 -8.99 -7.50
N ILE A 176 -4.21 -8.04 -6.57
CA ILE A 176 -2.89 -7.74 -6.01
C ILE A 176 -2.31 -8.94 -5.26
N VAL A 177 -3.09 -9.56 -4.38
CA VAL A 177 -2.63 -10.71 -3.61
C VAL A 177 -2.29 -11.89 -4.52
N ASP A 178 -3.12 -12.17 -5.53
CA ASP A 178 -2.89 -13.24 -6.50
C ASP A 178 -1.66 -12.99 -7.38
N ALA A 179 -1.45 -11.74 -7.82
CA ALA A 179 -0.26 -11.35 -8.59
C ALA A 179 1.04 -11.47 -7.77
N LEU A 180 0.97 -11.27 -6.46
CA LEU A 180 2.09 -11.54 -5.54
C LEU A 180 2.36 -13.05 -5.40
N GLY A 181 1.46 -13.89 -5.91
CA GLY A 181 1.50 -15.35 -5.74
C GLY A 181 1.00 -15.79 -4.38
N GLY A 182 0.08 -15.05 -3.78
CA GLY A 182 -0.44 -15.28 -2.42
C GLY A 182 0.43 -14.68 -1.32
N ILE A 183 -0.09 -14.71 -0.10
CA ILE A 183 0.58 -14.19 1.11
C ILE A 183 0.62 -15.26 2.20
N ASP A 184 1.66 -15.23 3.03
CA ASP A 184 1.82 -16.16 4.15
C ASP A 184 1.36 -15.47 5.45
N VAL A 185 0.32 -15.99 6.10
CA VAL A 185 -0.30 -15.37 7.28
C VAL A 185 -0.50 -16.41 8.38
N ASN A 186 -0.25 -16.02 9.62
CA ASN A 186 -0.66 -16.81 10.77
C ASN A 186 -2.11 -16.45 11.12
N VAL A 187 -3.06 -17.22 10.58
CA VAL A 187 -4.50 -17.05 10.80
C VAL A 187 -4.83 -17.21 12.29
N PRO A 188 -5.41 -16.20 12.94
CA PRO A 188 -5.58 -16.21 14.41
C PRO A 188 -6.66 -17.15 14.91
N VAL A 189 -7.66 -17.47 14.08
CA VAL A 189 -8.85 -18.25 14.48
C VAL A 189 -9.42 -18.99 13.27
N THR A 190 -9.93 -20.22 13.49
CA THR A 190 -10.66 -20.97 12.47
C THR A 190 -12.03 -20.35 12.23
N PHE A 191 -12.40 -20.14 10.96
CA PHE A 191 -13.70 -19.59 10.58
C PHE A 191 -14.08 -19.97 9.15
N THR A 192 -15.35 -19.72 8.82
CA THR A 192 -15.90 -19.85 7.46
C THR A 192 -16.48 -18.51 7.05
N GLU A 193 -16.30 -18.11 5.80
CA GLU A 193 -16.76 -16.84 5.25
C GLU A 193 -17.31 -17.03 3.83
N GLN A 194 -18.13 -16.10 3.37
CA GLN A 194 -18.52 -16.04 1.96
C GLN A 194 -17.37 -15.55 1.09
N ASP A 195 -17.38 -15.86 -0.20
CA ASP A 195 -16.44 -15.32 -1.19
C ASP A 195 -16.82 -13.88 -1.63
N SER A 196 -16.04 -13.29 -2.56
CA SER A 196 -16.31 -11.95 -3.10
C SER A 196 -17.61 -11.84 -3.91
N HIS A 197 -18.21 -12.97 -4.29
CA HIS A 197 -19.47 -13.06 -5.02
C HIS A 197 -20.67 -13.34 -4.11
N ASP A 198 -20.49 -13.21 -2.79
CA ASP A 198 -21.50 -13.45 -1.76
C ASP A 198 -22.00 -14.93 -1.70
N ASN A 199 -21.22 -15.90 -2.21
CA ASN A 199 -21.52 -17.31 -2.02
C ASN A 199 -21.26 -17.69 -0.56
N PRO A 200 -22.28 -18.11 0.21
CA PRO A 200 -22.10 -18.41 1.63
C PRO A 200 -21.18 -19.62 1.84
N ASP A 201 -20.40 -19.60 2.91
CA ASP A 201 -19.52 -20.70 3.36
C ASP A 201 -18.50 -21.16 2.30
N ALA A 202 -18.18 -20.31 1.32
CA ALA A 202 -17.28 -20.67 0.21
C ALA A 202 -15.80 -20.74 0.65
N ILE A 203 -15.41 -19.98 1.66
CA ILE A 203 -14.02 -19.90 2.15
C ILE A 203 -13.97 -20.45 3.56
N HIS A 204 -13.08 -21.44 3.78
CA HIS A 204 -12.80 -22.00 5.10
C HIS A 204 -11.33 -21.84 5.43
N LEU A 205 -11.01 -21.17 6.54
CA LEU A 205 -9.65 -20.96 7.01
C LEU A 205 -9.48 -21.59 8.41
N GLU A 206 -8.42 -22.38 8.55
CA GLU A 206 -7.99 -22.95 9.82
C GLU A 206 -7.07 -22.00 10.57
N LYS A 207 -7.06 -22.04 11.88
CA LYS A 207 -6.09 -21.34 12.72
C LYS A 207 -4.67 -21.87 12.45
N GLY A 208 -3.69 -20.98 12.31
CA GLY A 208 -2.28 -21.32 12.13
C GLY A 208 -1.66 -20.69 10.88
N GLN A 209 -0.43 -21.10 10.59
CA GLN A 209 0.30 -20.59 9.40
C GLN A 209 -0.32 -21.14 8.14
N GLN A 210 -0.74 -20.25 7.24
CA GLN A 210 -1.35 -20.61 5.96
C GLN A 210 -0.85 -19.69 4.85
N HIS A 211 -0.85 -20.23 3.63
CA HIS A 211 -0.63 -19.49 2.40
C HIS A 211 -1.98 -19.16 1.80
N LEU A 212 -2.31 -17.87 1.72
CA LEU A 212 -3.62 -17.38 1.32
C LEU A 212 -3.57 -16.80 -0.09
N ASN A 213 -4.53 -17.17 -0.94
CA ASN A 213 -4.82 -16.46 -2.19
C ASN A 213 -5.64 -15.17 -1.93
N GLY A 214 -6.00 -14.44 -3.00
CA GLY A 214 -6.71 -13.17 -2.88
C GLY A 214 -8.08 -13.27 -2.20
N GLU A 215 -8.88 -14.29 -2.53
CA GLU A 215 -10.20 -14.53 -1.92
C GLU A 215 -10.06 -14.89 -0.42
N GLU A 216 -9.13 -15.75 -0.07
CA GLU A 216 -8.86 -16.16 1.30
C GLU A 216 -8.33 -15.01 2.16
N ALA A 217 -7.44 -14.18 1.59
CA ALA A 217 -6.94 -12.97 2.24
C ALA A 217 -8.06 -11.93 2.46
N LEU A 218 -8.96 -11.77 1.48
CA LEU A 218 -10.13 -10.90 1.61
C LEU A 218 -11.08 -11.43 2.70
N ALA A 219 -11.37 -12.73 2.71
CA ALA A 219 -12.21 -13.36 3.73
C ALA A 219 -11.65 -13.11 5.14
N LEU A 220 -10.33 -13.26 5.34
CA LEU A 220 -9.65 -12.97 6.60
C LEU A 220 -9.79 -11.50 7.02
N ALA A 221 -9.66 -10.57 6.07
CA ALA A 221 -9.72 -9.14 6.33
C ALA A 221 -11.14 -8.61 6.60
N ARG A 222 -12.20 -9.30 6.08
CA ARG A 222 -13.57 -8.78 6.13
C ARG A 222 -14.47 -9.45 7.17
N THR A 223 -14.14 -10.67 7.63
CA THR A 223 -15.01 -11.43 8.56
C THR A 223 -15.33 -10.64 9.82
N ARG A 224 -16.61 -10.67 10.25
CA ARG A 224 -17.14 -9.89 11.37
C ARG A 224 -18.00 -10.71 12.34
N HIS A 225 -18.50 -11.87 11.89
CA HIS A 225 -19.45 -12.67 12.65
C HIS A 225 -18.80 -13.55 13.73
N ILE A 226 -17.48 -13.56 13.78
CA ILE A 226 -16.72 -14.40 14.74
C ILE A 226 -16.24 -13.62 15.96
N ASP A 227 -16.18 -12.27 15.88
CA ASP A 227 -15.67 -11.43 16.96
C ASP A 227 -15.99 -9.94 16.74
N THR A 228 -15.21 -9.03 17.34
CA THR A 228 -15.44 -7.59 17.33
C THR A 228 -14.78 -6.88 16.13
N ASP A 229 -15.22 -5.64 15.83
CA ASP A 229 -14.57 -4.75 14.87
C ASP A 229 -13.08 -4.48 15.21
N TYR A 230 -12.74 -4.49 16.50
CA TYR A 230 -11.35 -4.40 16.98
C TYR A 230 -10.49 -5.57 16.45
N MET A 231 -10.98 -6.80 16.56
CA MET A 231 -10.30 -8.00 16.07
C MET A 231 -10.22 -8.03 14.53
N ARG A 232 -11.24 -7.52 13.84
CA ARG A 232 -11.19 -7.34 12.39
C ARG A 232 -10.07 -6.37 12.00
N GLY A 233 -9.92 -5.25 12.67
CA GLY A 233 -8.82 -4.31 12.46
C GLY A 233 -7.44 -4.98 12.59
N GLN A 234 -7.27 -5.87 13.58
CA GLN A 234 -6.02 -6.65 13.72
C GLN A 234 -5.78 -7.59 12.53
N ARG A 235 -6.81 -8.29 12.04
CA ARG A 235 -6.69 -9.15 10.85
C ARG A 235 -6.34 -8.35 9.60
N GLN A 236 -6.94 -7.18 9.41
CA GLN A 236 -6.60 -6.28 8.31
C GLN A 236 -5.13 -5.84 8.38
N GLN A 237 -4.61 -5.51 9.56
CA GLN A 237 -3.20 -5.18 9.75
C GLN A 237 -2.27 -6.37 9.46
N LEU A 238 -2.63 -7.60 9.87
CA LEU A 238 -1.87 -8.81 9.55
C LEU A 238 -1.78 -9.05 8.04
N VAL A 239 -2.90 -8.90 7.34
CA VAL A 239 -2.96 -9.07 5.89
C VAL A 239 -2.12 -8.01 5.17
N LEU A 240 -2.22 -6.73 5.58
CA LEU A 240 -1.44 -5.66 4.97
C LEU A 240 0.05 -5.82 5.20
N GLU A 241 0.46 -6.24 6.40
CA GLU A 241 1.85 -6.57 6.72
C GLU A 241 2.37 -7.70 5.81
N ALA A 242 1.62 -8.80 5.68
CA ALA A 242 2.00 -9.92 4.82
C ALA A 242 2.10 -9.52 3.33
N ILE A 243 1.20 -8.65 2.84
CA ILE A 243 1.30 -8.07 1.49
C ILE A 243 2.59 -7.25 1.35
N ALA A 244 2.90 -6.39 2.32
CA ALA A 244 4.10 -5.56 2.30
C ALA A 244 5.38 -6.41 2.32
N GLU A 245 5.47 -7.40 3.20
CA GLU A 245 6.59 -8.35 3.27
C GLU A 245 6.77 -9.11 1.95
N LYS A 246 5.66 -9.61 1.39
CA LYS A 246 5.69 -10.34 0.11
C LYS A 246 6.15 -9.43 -1.03
N ALA A 247 5.62 -8.23 -1.13
CA ALA A 247 5.99 -7.25 -2.16
C ALA A 247 7.48 -6.85 -2.06
N LEU A 248 8.00 -6.63 -0.83
CA LEU A 248 9.41 -6.31 -0.61
C LEU A 248 10.35 -7.50 -0.86
N SER A 249 9.84 -8.74 -0.79
CA SER A 249 10.61 -9.96 -1.07
C SER A 249 10.68 -10.31 -2.56
N LEU A 250 9.98 -9.59 -3.44
CA LEU A 250 9.98 -9.86 -4.89
C LEU A 250 11.37 -9.62 -5.48
N ASN A 251 12.03 -10.72 -5.88
CA ASN A 251 13.36 -10.68 -6.50
C ASN A 251 13.32 -10.78 -8.03
N SER A 252 12.13 -10.87 -8.65
CA SER A 252 12.00 -11.04 -10.10
C SER A 252 11.19 -9.91 -10.74
N ILE A 253 11.71 -9.40 -11.84
CA ILE A 253 11.09 -8.34 -12.64
C ILE A 253 9.78 -8.83 -13.27
N ASP A 254 9.66 -10.13 -13.54
CA ASP A 254 8.45 -10.73 -14.13
C ASP A 254 7.26 -10.58 -13.18
N LYS A 255 7.44 -10.92 -11.89
CA LYS A 255 6.38 -10.73 -10.87
C LYS A 255 5.97 -9.28 -10.69
N LEU A 256 6.90 -8.34 -10.87
CA LEU A 256 6.56 -6.92 -10.90
C LEU A 256 5.67 -6.59 -12.10
N GLY A 257 5.92 -7.22 -13.25
CA GLY A 257 5.06 -7.10 -14.43
C GLY A 257 3.64 -7.57 -14.19
N ASP A 258 3.47 -8.73 -13.55
CA ASP A 258 2.17 -9.32 -13.19
C ASP A 258 1.43 -8.44 -12.16
N LEU A 259 2.15 -7.91 -11.17
CA LEU A 259 1.59 -6.99 -10.19
C LEU A 259 1.08 -5.69 -10.85
N LEU A 260 1.83 -5.15 -11.81
CA LEU A 260 1.41 -3.96 -12.56
C LEU A 260 0.17 -4.23 -13.43
N ASP A 261 0.02 -5.44 -13.97
CA ASP A 261 -1.19 -5.83 -14.71
C ASP A 261 -2.40 -6.03 -13.78
N ALA A 262 -2.17 -6.43 -12.53
CA ALA A 262 -3.22 -6.59 -11.52
C ALA A 262 -3.75 -5.27 -10.98
N VAL A 263 -2.91 -4.19 -10.99
CA VAL A 263 -3.32 -2.84 -10.60
C VAL A 263 -4.22 -2.27 -11.70
N ASP A 264 -5.52 -2.41 -11.50
CA ASP A 264 -6.57 -1.92 -12.40
C ASP A 264 -6.90 -0.43 -12.13
N GLN A 265 -7.77 0.15 -12.98
CA GLN A 265 -8.24 1.54 -12.87
C GLN A 265 -9.00 1.85 -11.57
N ASP A 266 -9.34 0.82 -10.81
CA ASP A 266 -10.08 0.91 -9.54
C ASP A 266 -9.18 1.31 -8.34
N ILE A 267 -7.85 1.32 -8.50
CA ILE A 267 -6.94 1.87 -7.50
C ILE A 267 -6.77 3.36 -7.76
N LYS A 268 -6.96 4.18 -6.72
CA LYS A 268 -6.74 5.63 -6.77
C LYS A 268 -5.80 6.08 -5.67
N THR A 269 -4.88 6.99 -6.03
CA THR A 269 -3.88 7.53 -5.11
C THR A 269 -3.39 8.89 -5.60
N ASN A 270 -2.91 9.74 -4.68
CA ASN A 270 -2.15 10.93 -5.04
C ASN A 270 -0.62 10.73 -4.96
N LEU A 271 -0.17 9.48 -4.80
CA LEU A 271 1.25 9.14 -4.92
C LEU A 271 1.65 9.10 -6.40
N THR A 272 2.70 9.83 -6.76
CA THR A 272 3.34 9.69 -8.07
C THR A 272 4.17 8.41 -8.13
N PHE A 273 4.56 7.99 -9.33
CA PHE A 273 5.49 6.86 -9.49
C PHE A 273 6.80 7.06 -8.72
N ASP A 274 7.34 8.29 -8.74
CA ASP A 274 8.58 8.62 -8.03
C ASP A 274 8.40 8.56 -6.51
N ASP A 275 7.23 8.96 -5.99
CA ASP A 275 6.90 8.83 -4.57
C ASP A 275 6.82 7.37 -4.14
N MET A 276 6.17 6.52 -4.94
CA MET A 276 6.08 5.07 -4.69
C MET A 276 7.47 4.43 -4.67
N MET A 277 8.33 4.78 -5.62
CA MET A 277 9.71 4.29 -5.68
C MET A 277 10.55 4.78 -4.49
N ALA A 278 10.35 6.01 -4.04
CA ALA A 278 11.02 6.55 -2.86
C ALA A 278 10.60 5.82 -1.59
N ILE A 279 9.30 5.55 -1.41
CA ILE A 279 8.78 4.76 -0.29
C ILE A 279 9.36 3.35 -0.32
N ALA A 280 9.28 2.65 -1.46
CA ALA A 280 9.83 1.31 -1.60
C ALA A 280 11.33 1.27 -1.24
N LYS A 281 12.12 2.21 -1.76
CA LYS A 281 13.56 2.31 -1.47
C LYS A 281 13.84 2.54 0.03
N ASN A 282 13.05 3.41 0.68
CA ASN A 282 13.21 3.70 2.11
C ASN A 282 12.83 2.51 3.00
N MET A 283 11.88 1.68 2.54
CA MET A 283 11.37 0.52 3.28
C MET A 283 12.14 -0.77 2.98
N MET A 284 13.01 -0.80 1.97
CA MET A 284 13.86 -1.96 1.67
C MET A 284 14.90 -2.19 2.76
N GLY A 285 15.06 -3.46 3.17
CA GLY A 285 16.12 -3.92 4.06
C GLY A 285 15.61 -4.71 5.27
N PRO A 286 16.52 -5.43 5.94
CA PRO A 286 16.16 -6.33 7.06
C PRO A 286 15.80 -5.58 8.35
N ASP A 287 16.04 -4.28 8.42
CA ASP A 287 15.86 -3.47 9.63
C ASP A 287 14.50 -2.74 9.68
N LEU A 288 13.58 -3.03 8.75
CA LEU A 288 12.25 -2.43 8.76
C LEU A 288 11.48 -2.85 10.01
N LYS A 289 11.04 -1.87 10.78
CA LYS A 289 10.19 -2.08 11.96
C LYS A 289 8.76 -1.70 11.62
N MET A 290 7.79 -2.55 12.00
CA MET A 290 6.38 -2.26 11.83
C MET A 290 5.67 -2.37 13.19
N ASP A 291 5.12 -1.26 13.67
CA ASP A 291 4.32 -1.18 14.88
C ASP A 291 2.83 -1.08 14.51
N LYS A 292 2.00 -1.89 15.17
CA LYS A 292 0.55 -1.92 14.96
C LYS A 292 -0.15 -1.18 16.10
N LEU A 293 -0.94 -0.16 15.74
CA LEU A 293 -1.71 0.64 16.67
C LEU A 293 -3.20 0.41 16.43
N GLN A 294 -3.98 0.53 17.49
CA GLN A 294 -5.44 0.43 17.42
C GLN A 294 -6.10 1.43 18.38
N ILE A 295 -7.18 2.03 17.94
CA ILE A 295 -8.01 2.90 18.76
C ILE A 295 -8.83 2.04 19.71
N LYS A 296 -8.68 2.29 21.00
CA LYS A 296 -9.52 1.71 22.05
C LYS A 296 -10.81 2.49 22.20
N GLY A 297 -11.86 1.83 22.64
CA GLY A 297 -13.17 2.44 22.84
C GLY A 297 -14.18 1.43 23.30
N GLN A 298 -15.44 1.79 23.23
CA GLN A 298 -16.57 0.95 23.67
C GLN A 298 -17.71 0.99 22.64
N ASP A 299 -18.48 -0.07 22.64
CA ASP A 299 -19.68 -0.19 21.81
C ASP A 299 -20.84 0.55 22.47
N GLU A 300 -21.58 1.34 21.70
CA GLU A 300 -22.75 2.09 22.18
C GLU A 300 -23.88 2.10 21.14
N TYR A 301 -25.13 2.09 21.62
CA TYR A 301 -26.29 2.29 20.79
C TYR A 301 -26.91 3.65 21.08
N ILE A 302 -26.90 4.53 20.09
CA ILE A 302 -27.48 5.89 20.14
C ILE A 302 -28.66 5.93 19.18
N ASP A 303 -29.87 6.22 19.67
CA ASP A 303 -31.10 6.22 18.89
C ASP A 303 -31.32 4.94 18.07
N GLY A 304 -30.97 3.79 18.65
CA GLY A 304 -31.10 2.47 18.01
C GLY A 304 -30.03 2.17 16.96
N ARG A 305 -29.02 3.03 16.77
CA ARG A 305 -27.90 2.83 15.84
C ARG A 305 -26.64 2.46 16.63
N TYR A 306 -25.95 1.44 16.18
CA TYR A 306 -24.66 1.05 16.75
C TYR A 306 -23.58 2.04 16.38
N TYR A 307 -22.74 2.43 17.36
CA TYR A 307 -21.52 3.22 17.19
C TYR A 307 -20.39 2.60 18.02
N TYR A 308 -19.16 2.81 17.56
CA TYR A 308 -17.96 2.64 18.35
C TYR A 308 -17.55 4.02 18.90
N ILE A 309 -17.50 4.14 20.22
CA ILE A 309 -17.11 5.39 20.88
C ILE A 309 -15.63 5.31 21.25
N PRO A 310 -14.74 6.02 20.52
CA PRO A 310 -13.31 6.04 20.80
C PRO A 310 -13.03 6.62 22.21
N ASP A 311 -12.06 6.03 22.91
CA ASP A 311 -11.53 6.57 24.15
C ASP A 311 -10.67 7.80 23.86
N GLU A 312 -11.06 8.94 24.37
CA GLU A 312 -10.44 10.24 24.08
C GLU A 312 -8.95 10.27 24.46
N GLN A 313 -8.61 9.71 25.65
CA GLN A 313 -7.22 9.69 26.10
C GLN A 313 -6.37 8.79 25.19
N ASN A 314 -6.88 7.61 24.81
CA ASN A 314 -6.17 6.74 23.89
C ASN A 314 -5.98 7.38 22.50
N VAL A 315 -6.99 8.10 21.99
CA VAL A 315 -6.87 8.86 20.73
C VAL A 315 -5.78 9.92 20.84
N GLN A 316 -5.72 10.66 21.96
CA GLN A 316 -4.69 11.65 22.19
C GLN A 316 -3.30 11.02 22.26
N ASP A 317 -3.13 9.93 23.00
CA ASP A 317 -1.85 9.21 23.12
C ASP A 317 -1.36 8.74 21.74
N ILE A 318 -2.27 8.19 20.91
CA ILE A 318 -1.98 7.77 19.53
C ILE A 318 -1.63 8.97 18.65
N SER A 319 -2.36 10.08 18.77
CA SER A 319 -2.08 11.31 18.05
C SER A 319 -0.65 11.79 18.30
N GLU A 320 -0.26 11.92 19.58
CA GLU A 320 1.08 12.34 19.99
C GLU A 320 2.15 11.37 19.47
N GLU A 321 1.90 10.07 19.53
CA GLU A 321 2.81 9.05 19.02
C GLU A 321 3.03 9.17 17.50
N LEU A 322 1.96 9.36 16.73
CA LEU A 322 2.03 9.51 15.27
C LEU A 322 2.64 10.85 14.86
N GLN A 323 2.33 11.96 15.57
CA GLN A 323 2.95 13.26 15.35
C GLN A 323 4.46 13.20 15.58
N ASN A 324 4.90 12.58 16.68
CA ASN A 324 6.32 12.39 16.99
C ASN A 324 7.00 11.53 15.92
N HIS A 325 6.35 10.47 15.45
CA HIS A 325 6.87 9.59 14.40
C HIS A 325 7.03 10.32 13.07
N LEU A 326 6.14 11.24 12.76
CA LEU A 326 6.21 12.09 11.57
C LEU A 326 7.18 13.29 11.71
N GLY A 327 7.62 13.59 12.94
CA GLY A 327 8.43 14.76 13.24
C GLY A 327 7.65 16.07 13.08
N VAL A 328 6.32 16.03 13.26
CA VAL A 328 5.48 17.22 13.34
C VAL A 328 5.28 17.56 14.82
N THR A 329 5.88 18.66 15.28
CA THR A 329 5.59 19.16 16.63
C THR A 329 4.20 19.76 16.61
N GLY A 330 3.29 19.19 17.41
CA GLY A 330 1.92 19.66 17.49
C GLY A 330 1.85 21.14 17.81
N LYS A 331 1.36 21.93 16.88
CA LYS A 331 0.68 23.18 17.23
C LYS A 331 -0.70 22.77 17.74
N SER A 332 -0.77 22.37 19.00
CA SER A 332 -2.06 22.12 19.63
C SER A 332 -2.79 23.46 19.78
N ASP A 333 -3.49 23.88 18.75
CA ASP A 333 -4.61 24.79 18.91
C ASP A 333 -5.77 24.01 19.56
N HIS A 334 -5.61 23.69 20.83
CA HIS A 334 -6.72 23.27 21.67
C HIS A 334 -7.72 24.44 21.79
N LYS A 335 -8.47 24.74 20.75
CA LYS A 335 -9.77 25.36 20.91
C LYS A 335 -10.69 24.26 21.45
N LYS A 336 -10.82 24.27 22.79
CA LYS A 336 -11.91 23.56 23.47
C LYS A 336 -13.22 23.85 22.75
N LEU A 337 -13.91 22.76 22.41
CA LEU A 337 -15.32 22.74 22.01
C LEU A 337 -16.20 23.26 23.13
#